data_799f38d2e01de3091aab763b3a716526
#
_entry.id   799f38d2e01de3091aab763b3a716526
#
_cell.length_a   1.000
_cell.length_b   1.000
_cell.length_c   1.000
_cell.angle_alpha   90.00
_cell.angle_beta   90.00
_cell.angle_gamma   90.00
#
_symmetry.space_group_name_H-M   'P 1'
#
loop_
_entity.id
_entity.type
_entity.pdbx_description
1 polymer ?
#
loop_
_entity_poly.entity_id
_entity_poly.type
_entity_poly.pdbx_seq_one_letter_code
_entity_poly.pdbx_strand_id
1 'polypeptide(L)'
;MSPPGALLAQASEAIREADLARRHGFVTNLIGLIIEATGLQAEVGEVCLVGTDRNREAVSAEVVGFREGRTLLMPLGELHGIGPGTRVLASGAPFRITVGDSLLGRIVDGLGIPEDGRLASEAAAGSDPTFPGGDGGGRAIARSTIAAPPSALSRPRIRERVGLGVRALDGLVPCGRGQRLGIFAGSGVGKSSLMGMIARSTSASINVIALVGERGREVREFIERDLGDALERSVVVVATSDQPALVRIKAAFTATTIAEYFRDQGHDVMLMMDSVTRFAMAQREVGLAIGEPPATRGYTPSVFALLPRLLERAGTSTSGSITALYTVLVDGDDMNEPIADAVRSILDGHIVLTRSLAHAGHYPAIDVLHSVSRLIGEIVSPEVEQAGQRLRAALAVLREKEDLVAIGAYQPGSDPALDTALSHRPQIERFLRQPVRERSDPQQTDATLLALGESLARELEQRSGEIPDAEVLTPEPDVAAGAGAVVGDGSAAPAIPALGLSI
;
A
#
# COMPACT_ATOMS: atom_id res chain seq x y z
N MET A 1 -39.83 30.63 -17.61
CA MET A 1 -39.54 30.40 -19.04
C MET A 1 -38.46 31.35 -19.48
N SER A 2 -37.25 30.82 -19.77
CA SER A 2 -36.16 31.65 -20.28
C SER A 2 -36.51 32.28 -21.62
N PRO A 3 -36.19 33.54 -21.87
CA PRO A 3 -36.53 34.20 -23.14
C PRO A 3 -35.84 33.45 -24.32
N PRO A 4 -36.48 33.37 -25.48
CA PRO A 4 -36.01 32.62 -26.64
C PRO A 4 -34.59 33.04 -27.09
N GLY A 5 -34.18 34.28 -26.86
CA GLY A 5 -32.86 34.79 -27.16
C GLY A 5 -31.73 34.20 -26.30
N ALA A 6 -32.01 33.83 -25.04
CA ALA A 6 -31.01 33.21 -24.16
C ALA A 6 -30.72 31.76 -24.55
N LEU A 7 -31.74 31.01 -25.03
CA LEU A 7 -31.57 29.65 -25.55
C LEU A 7 -30.79 29.63 -26.87
N LEU A 8 -31.02 30.61 -27.76
CA LEU A 8 -30.25 30.75 -28.99
C LEU A 8 -28.79 31.15 -28.74
N ALA A 9 -28.54 32.01 -27.75
CA ALA A 9 -27.18 32.38 -27.35
C ALA A 9 -26.43 31.19 -26.74
N GLN A 10 -27.07 30.42 -25.84
CA GLN A 10 -26.49 29.19 -25.29
C GLN A 10 -26.25 28.10 -26.35
N ALA A 11 -27.19 27.94 -27.28
CA ALA A 11 -27.01 26.96 -28.39
C ALA A 11 -25.87 27.41 -29.34
N SER A 12 -25.74 28.74 -29.62
CA SER A 12 -24.66 29.27 -30.44
C SER A 12 -23.29 29.15 -29.77
N GLU A 13 -23.23 29.30 -28.45
CA GLU A 13 -22.02 29.14 -27.68
C GLU A 13 -21.61 27.67 -27.59
N ALA A 14 -22.56 26.77 -27.33
CA ALA A 14 -22.36 25.32 -27.35
C ALA A 14 -21.87 24.80 -28.72
N ILE A 15 -22.39 25.37 -29.83
CA ILE A 15 -21.93 25.05 -31.20
C ILE A 15 -20.51 25.60 -31.47
N ARG A 16 -20.15 26.75 -30.92
CA ARG A 16 -18.78 27.31 -31.05
C ARG A 16 -17.76 26.56 -30.25
N GLU A 17 -18.14 26.01 -29.09
CA GLU A 17 -17.28 25.21 -28.23
C GLU A 17 -17.25 23.72 -28.64
N ALA A 18 -18.24 23.25 -29.41
CA ALA A 18 -18.25 21.89 -29.91
C ALA A 18 -17.14 21.70 -30.93
N ASP A 19 -16.23 20.76 -30.67
CA ASP A 19 -15.26 20.28 -31.63
C ASP A 19 -16.00 19.47 -32.73
N LEU A 20 -16.47 20.19 -33.77
CA LEU A 20 -17.23 19.63 -34.88
C LEU A 20 -16.42 18.71 -35.77
N ALA A 21 -15.10 18.74 -35.69
CA ALA A 21 -14.19 17.88 -36.44
C ALA A 21 -13.71 16.72 -35.56
N ARG A 22 -14.52 15.67 -35.43
CA ARG A 22 -14.09 14.46 -34.69
C ARG A 22 -12.84 13.90 -35.37
N ARG A 23 -11.71 13.93 -34.65
CA ARG A 23 -10.43 13.40 -35.09
C ARG A 23 -10.52 11.87 -35.05
N HIS A 24 -10.48 11.23 -36.22
CA HIS A 24 -10.52 9.78 -36.33
C HIS A 24 -9.32 9.26 -37.08
N GLY A 25 -8.87 8.09 -36.65
CA GLY A 25 -7.85 7.30 -37.32
C GLY A 25 -8.34 5.90 -37.61
N PHE A 26 -7.45 5.06 -38.10
CA PHE A 26 -7.75 3.67 -38.43
C PHE A 26 -6.70 2.75 -37.81
N VAL A 27 -7.14 1.62 -37.31
CA VAL A 27 -6.26 0.54 -36.88
C VAL A 27 -5.47 0.04 -38.09
N THR A 28 -4.16 0.00 -37.99
CA THR A 28 -3.27 -0.56 -38.99
C THR A 28 -2.76 -1.93 -38.61
N ASN A 29 -2.53 -2.16 -37.30
CA ASN A 29 -1.98 -3.41 -36.84
C ASN A 29 -2.45 -3.70 -35.38
N LEU A 30 -2.37 -4.97 -34.98
CA LEU A 30 -2.64 -5.46 -33.63
C LEU A 30 -1.52 -6.42 -33.26
N ILE A 31 -0.70 -6.06 -32.27
CA ILE A 31 0.42 -6.89 -31.83
C ILE A 31 0.28 -7.14 -30.32
N GLY A 32 -0.10 -8.36 -29.94
CA GLY A 32 -0.36 -8.70 -28.54
C GLY A 32 -1.46 -7.81 -27.95
N LEU A 33 -1.10 -6.96 -27.00
CA LEU A 33 -2.02 -6.04 -26.32
C LEU A 33 -2.04 -4.63 -26.92
N ILE A 34 -1.24 -4.35 -27.98
CA ILE A 34 -1.10 -3.02 -28.56
C ILE A 34 -1.86 -2.93 -29.88
N ILE A 35 -2.72 -1.91 -29.98
CA ILE A 35 -3.38 -1.48 -31.21
C ILE A 35 -2.54 -0.34 -31.79
N GLU A 36 -2.07 -0.51 -33.03
CA GLU A 36 -1.42 0.56 -33.80
C GLU A 36 -2.44 1.24 -34.69
N ALA A 37 -2.55 2.56 -34.58
CA ALA A 37 -3.45 3.37 -35.41
C ALA A 37 -2.70 4.48 -36.13
N THR A 38 -3.21 4.86 -37.33
CA THR A 38 -2.71 5.99 -38.11
C THR A 38 -3.79 7.03 -38.35
N GLY A 39 -3.38 8.28 -38.65
CA GLY A 39 -4.31 9.38 -38.89
C GLY A 39 -5.01 9.93 -37.64
N LEU A 40 -4.70 9.37 -36.45
CA LEU A 40 -5.24 9.80 -35.18
C LEU A 40 -4.39 10.93 -34.60
N GLN A 41 -5.02 12.05 -34.27
CA GLN A 41 -4.39 13.13 -33.49
C GLN A 41 -4.90 13.00 -32.05
N ALA A 42 -4.08 12.42 -31.20
CA ALA A 42 -4.40 12.19 -29.78
C ALA A 42 -3.14 12.36 -28.92
N GLU A 43 -3.31 12.60 -27.64
CA GLU A 43 -2.23 12.78 -26.65
C GLU A 43 -2.02 11.52 -25.81
N VAL A 44 -0.82 11.36 -25.24
CA VAL A 44 -0.56 10.23 -24.31
C VAL A 44 -1.49 10.34 -23.09
N GLY A 45 -2.17 9.24 -22.75
CA GLY A 45 -3.15 9.17 -21.67
C GLY A 45 -4.58 9.52 -22.10
N GLU A 46 -4.78 9.96 -23.35
CA GLU A 46 -6.12 10.19 -23.89
C GLU A 46 -6.85 8.87 -24.15
N VAL A 47 -8.15 8.83 -23.85
CA VAL A 47 -9.01 7.70 -24.15
C VAL A 47 -9.55 7.82 -25.57
N CYS A 48 -9.51 6.72 -26.32
CA CYS A 48 -10.05 6.60 -27.67
C CYS A 48 -11.09 5.47 -27.71
N LEU A 49 -12.07 5.60 -28.59
CA LEU A 49 -13.06 4.57 -28.88
C LEU A 49 -12.67 3.84 -30.16
N VAL A 50 -12.51 2.53 -30.09
CA VAL A 50 -12.14 1.65 -31.20
C VAL A 50 -13.34 0.81 -31.60
N GLY A 51 -13.73 0.82 -32.89
CA GLY A 51 -14.84 -0.01 -33.38
C GLY A 51 -16.19 0.69 -33.43
N THR A 52 -16.24 1.98 -33.82
CA THR A 52 -17.47 2.81 -33.80
C THR A 52 -18.47 2.51 -34.95
N ASP A 53 -18.40 1.37 -35.61
CA ASP A 53 -19.34 1.03 -36.69
C ASP A 53 -20.69 0.51 -36.13
N ARG A 54 -21.76 0.84 -36.87
CA ARG A 54 -23.20 0.81 -36.47
C ARG A 54 -23.74 -0.47 -35.80
N ASN A 55 -22.95 -1.54 -35.68
CA ASN A 55 -23.41 -2.83 -35.10
C ASN A 55 -22.44 -3.48 -34.11
N ARG A 56 -21.43 -2.76 -33.59
CA ARG A 56 -20.47 -3.30 -32.63
C ARG A 56 -20.28 -2.34 -31.46
N GLU A 57 -20.22 -2.87 -30.28
CA GLU A 57 -19.82 -2.10 -29.09
C GLU A 57 -18.39 -1.61 -29.27
N ALA A 58 -18.18 -0.31 -29.07
CA ALA A 58 -16.86 0.29 -29.16
C ALA A 58 -16.05 -0.10 -27.92
N VAL A 59 -14.79 -0.49 -28.13
CA VAL A 59 -13.85 -0.77 -27.04
C VAL A 59 -13.09 0.51 -26.70
N SER A 60 -13.11 0.91 -25.43
CA SER A 60 -12.27 2.00 -24.95
C SER A 60 -10.81 1.56 -24.92
N ALA A 61 -9.91 2.42 -25.42
CA ALA A 61 -8.47 2.19 -25.39
C ALA A 61 -7.75 3.50 -25.02
N GLU A 62 -6.64 3.43 -24.32
CA GLU A 62 -5.83 4.59 -23.93
C GLU A 62 -4.58 4.69 -24.80
N VAL A 63 -4.21 5.91 -25.19
CA VAL A 63 -2.97 6.19 -25.88
C VAL A 63 -1.80 6.01 -24.92
N VAL A 64 -0.96 5.01 -25.18
CA VAL A 64 0.20 4.68 -24.32
C VAL A 64 1.53 5.17 -24.89
N GLY A 65 1.55 5.62 -26.14
CA GLY A 65 2.74 6.17 -26.77
C GLY A 65 2.63 6.30 -28.29
N PHE A 66 3.76 6.61 -28.90
CA PHE A 66 3.88 6.77 -30.34
C PHE A 66 5.15 6.05 -30.85
N ARG A 67 5.07 5.43 -31.99
CA ARG A 67 6.21 4.79 -32.66
C ARG A 67 6.09 4.87 -34.16
N GLU A 68 7.12 5.35 -34.85
CA GLU A 68 7.17 5.43 -36.33
C GLU A 68 5.94 6.11 -36.97
N GLY A 69 5.47 7.20 -36.36
CA GLY A 69 4.29 7.95 -36.82
C GLY A 69 2.94 7.26 -36.56
N ARG A 70 2.92 6.17 -35.82
CA ARG A 70 1.70 5.47 -35.38
C ARG A 70 1.40 5.76 -33.91
N THR A 71 0.12 5.89 -33.59
CA THR A 71 -0.37 5.97 -32.22
C THR A 71 -0.52 4.56 -31.65
N LEU A 72 0.09 4.31 -30.49
CA LEU A 72 -0.02 3.05 -29.76
C LEU A 72 -1.14 3.18 -28.74
N LEU A 73 -2.14 2.32 -28.86
CA LEU A 73 -3.30 2.27 -27.98
C LEU A 73 -3.32 0.95 -27.21
N MET A 74 -3.68 1.00 -25.96
CA MET A 74 -3.89 -0.21 -25.14
C MET A 74 -5.35 -0.28 -24.69
N PRO A 75 -6.04 -1.43 -24.86
CA PRO A 75 -7.45 -1.55 -24.56
C PRO A 75 -7.73 -1.51 -23.05
N LEU A 76 -8.86 -0.94 -22.69
CA LEU A 76 -9.47 -0.97 -21.37
C LEU A 76 -10.54 -2.07 -21.23
N GLY A 77 -10.57 -3.01 -22.17
CA GLY A 77 -11.50 -4.14 -22.22
C GLY A 77 -10.99 -5.20 -23.21
N GLU A 78 -11.83 -6.17 -23.53
CA GLU A 78 -11.49 -7.26 -24.43
C GLU A 78 -11.49 -6.81 -25.91
N LEU A 79 -10.53 -7.33 -26.68
CA LEU A 79 -10.31 -6.97 -28.11
C LEU A 79 -11.12 -7.87 -29.06
N HIS A 80 -12.43 -7.94 -28.93
CA HIS A 80 -13.24 -8.72 -29.86
C HIS A 80 -13.63 -7.92 -31.10
N GLY A 81 -13.39 -8.49 -32.28
CA GLY A 81 -13.82 -7.94 -33.56
C GLY A 81 -13.07 -6.70 -34.05
N ILE A 82 -11.92 -6.39 -33.50
CA ILE A 82 -11.03 -5.31 -33.93
C ILE A 82 -10.00 -5.88 -34.92
N GLY A 83 -9.80 -5.19 -36.03
CA GLY A 83 -8.82 -5.55 -37.08
C GLY A 83 -8.37 -4.34 -37.88
N PRO A 84 -7.47 -4.54 -38.86
CA PRO A 84 -7.01 -3.47 -39.74
C PRO A 84 -8.20 -2.77 -40.43
N GLY A 85 -8.14 -1.43 -40.49
CA GLY A 85 -9.22 -0.59 -41.03
C GLY A 85 -10.33 -0.26 -40.03
N THR A 86 -10.33 -0.83 -38.82
CA THR A 86 -11.28 -0.44 -37.78
C THR A 86 -11.07 1.04 -37.42
N ARG A 87 -12.19 1.80 -37.34
CA ARG A 87 -12.14 3.22 -36.98
C ARG A 87 -11.78 3.42 -35.51
N VAL A 88 -10.95 4.41 -35.25
CA VAL A 88 -10.56 4.89 -33.92
C VAL A 88 -10.98 6.34 -33.77
N LEU A 89 -11.68 6.67 -32.69
CA LEU A 89 -12.14 8.03 -32.40
C LEU A 89 -11.47 8.55 -31.14
N ALA A 90 -10.76 9.65 -31.21
CA ALA A 90 -10.20 10.36 -30.06
C ALA A 90 -11.31 11.05 -29.26
N SER A 91 -11.28 10.95 -27.93
CA SER A 91 -12.27 11.59 -27.04
C SER A 91 -11.92 13.03 -26.68
N GLY A 92 -10.66 13.44 -26.87
CA GLY A 92 -10.15 14.74 -26.44
C GLY A 92 -9.90 14.83 -24.92
N ALA A 93 -9.99 13.74 -24.19
CA ALA A 93 -9.87 13.77 -22.74
C ALA A 93 -9.14 12.54 -22.17
N PRO A 94 -8.42 12.68 -21.05
CA PRO A 94 -7.87 11.56 -20.31
C PRO A 94 -8.98 10.76 -19.63
N PHE A 95 -8.62 9.57 -19.12
CA PHE A 95 -9.54 8.70 -18.39
C PHE A 95 -10.11 9.41 -17.15
N ARG A 96 -11.43 9.37 -17.01
CA ARG A 96 -12.21 9.95 -15.91
C ARG A 96 -13.14 8.93 -15.33
N ILE A 97 -13.42 9.08 -14.03
CA ILE A 97 -14.43 8.28 -13.31
C ILE A 97 -15.49 9.19 -12.69
N THR A 98 -16.66 8.68 -12.50
CA THR A 98 -17.71 9.34 -11.72
C THR A 98 -17.53 9.03 -10.25
N VAL A 99 -17.48 10.06 -9.41
CA VAL A 99 -17.35 9.96 -7.94
C VAL A 99 -18.53 10.66 -7.27
N GLY A 100 -18.95 10.14 -6.13
CA GLY A 100 -20.06 10.68 -5.35
C GLY A 100 -20.34 9.82 -4.12
N ASP A 101 -21.19 10.32 -3.20
CA ASP A 101 -21.55 9.62 -1.97
C ASP A 101 -22.31 8.31 -2.25
N SER A 102 -22.96 8.22 -3.42
CA SER A 102 -23.65 7.01 -3.89
C SER A 102 -22.74 5.80 -4.12
N LEU A 103 -21.41 5.99 -4.10
CA LEU A 103 -20.44 4.89 -4.15
C LEU A 103 -20.27 4.16 -2.82
N LEU A 104 -20.70 4.74 -1.69
CA LEU A 104 -20.62 4.06 -0.39
C LEU A 104 -21.49 2.80 -0.38
N GLY A 105 -20.93 1.73 0.16
CA GLY A 105 -21.55 0.41 0.17
C GLY A 105 -21.47 -0.34 -1.16
N ARG A 106 -20.71 0.17 -2.15
CA ARG A 106 -20.69 -0.37 -3.51
C ARG A 106 -19.36 -1.06 -3.85
N ILE A 107 -19.49 -1.99 -4.77
CA ILE A 107 -18.38 -2.65 -5.45
C ILE A 107 -18.35 -2.12 -6.88
N VAL A 108 -17.21 -1.60 -7.30
CA VAL A 108 -16.97 -1.07 -8.64
C VAL A 108 -15.81 -1.81 -9.30
N ASP A 109 -15.81 -1.85 -10.63
CA ASP A 109 -14.69 -2.38 -11.39
C ASP A 109 -13.47 -1.44 -11.39
N GLY A 110 -12.39 -1.84 -12.05
CA GLY A 110 -11.17 -1.03 -12.19
C GLY A 110 -11.36 0.30 -12.90
N LEU A 111 -12.45 0.46 -13.65
CA LEU A 111 -12.83 1.67 -14.38
C LEU A 111 -13.83 2.55 -13.62
N GLY A 112 -14.23 2.13 -12.42
CA GLY A 112 -15.17 2.85 -11.57
C GLY A 112 -16.64 2.59 -11.91
N ILE A 113 -16.94 1.52 -12.66
CA ILE A 113 -18.30 1.11 -13.04
C ILE A 113 -18.81 0.14 -11.96
N PRO A 114 -19.99 0.39 -11.33
CA PRO A 114 -20.56 -0.50 -10.35
C PRO A 114 -20.91 -1.89 -10.91
N GLU A 115 -20.44 -2.93 -10.20
CA GLU A 115 -20.70 -4.35 -10.56
C GLU A 115 -21.90 -4.96 -9.83
N ASP A 116 -22.44 -4.29 -8.82
CA ASP A 116 -23.50 -4.82 -7.95
C ASP A 116 -24.91 -4.78 -8.56
N GLY A 117 -25.04 -4.44 -9.83
CA GLY A 117 -26.30 -4.46 -10.60
C GLY A 117 -27.36 -3.42 -10.17
N ARG A 118 -27.14 -2.68 -9.08
CA ARG A 118 -28.13 -1.71 -8.54
C ARG A 118 -28.26 -0.45 -9.38
N LEU A 119 -27.21 -0.05 -10.12
CA LEU A 119 -27.25 1.13 -11.00
C LEU A 119 -27.81 0.87 -12.40
N ALA A 120 -27.85 -0.38 -12.86
CA ALA A 120 -28.40 -0.69 -14.17
C ALA A 120 -29.90 -0.33 -14.31
N SER A 121 -30.65 -0.29 -13.20
CA SER A 121 -32.07 0.12 -13.19
C SER A 121 -32.30 1.64 -13.02
N GLU A 122 -31.33 2.35 -12.42
CA GLU A 122 -31.45 3.79 -12.13
C GLU A 122 -30.80 4.66 -13.22
N ALA A 123 -29.75 4.15 -13.89
CA ALA A 123 -29.08 4.83 -15.00
C ALA A 123 -29.91 4.89 -16.29
N ALA A 124 -30.96 4.05 -16.42
CA ALA A 124 -31.79 4.01 -17.62
C ALA A 124 -32.74 5.22 -17.77
N ALA A 125 -32.81 6.13 -16.81
CA ALA A 125 -33.79 7.21 -16.77
C ALA A 125 -33.27 8.61 -17.16
N GLY A 126 -32.16 8.74 -17.88
CA GLY A 126 -31.82 10.02 -18.52
C GLY A 126 -30.46 10.59 -18.26
N SER A 127 -29.41 9.94 -18.71
CA SER A 127 -28.06 10.54 -18.78
C SER A 127 -27.32 10.13 -20.05
N ASP A 128 -26.45 11.02 -20.50
CA ASP A 128 -25.51 10.86 -21.62
C ASP A 128 -24.87 9.46 -21.60
N PRO A 129 -24.95 8.66 -22.66
CA PRO A 129 -24.44 7.28 -22.71
C PRO A 129 -22.91 7.16 -22.53
N THR A 130 -22.18 8.26 -22.41
CA THR A 130 -20.75 8.28 -22.13
C THR A 130 -20.41 8.27 -20.64
N PHE A 131 -21.38 8.51 -19.73
CA PHE A 131 -21.16 8.49 -18.30
C PHE A 131 -22.40 7.97 -17.54
N PRO A 132 -22.41 6.73 -17.06
CA PRO A 132 -23.45 6.26 -16.16
C PRO A 132 -23.30 6.95 -14.80
N GLY A 133 -24.06 8.00 -14.57
CA GLY A 133 -24.14 8.72 -13.30
C GLY A 133 -25.55 8.68 -12.76
N GLY A 134 -25.80 7.83 -11.75
CA GLY A 134 -27.09 7.64 -11.14
C GLY A 134 -27.48 8.74 -10.15
N ASP A 135 -28.80 8.94 -10.03
CA ASP A 135 -29.47 9.81 -9.06
C ASP A 135 -29.59 9.12 -7.70
N GLY A 136 -28.67 9.39 -6.83
CA GLY A 136 -28.85 9.18 -5.39
C GLY A 136 -28.37 10.42 -4.67
N GLY A 137 -29.23 11.40 -4.42
CA GLY A 137 -29.12 12.52 -3.48
C GLY A 137 -27.86 13.39 -3.38
N GLY A 138 -26.69 12.92 -3.87
CA GLY A 138 -25.41 13.60 -3.88
C GLY A 138 -24.97 13.89 -5.32
N ARG A 139 -24.36 15.04 -5.53
CA ARG A 139 -23.88 15.49 -6.85
C ARG A 139 -22.75 14.59 -7.35
N ALA A 140 -23.03 13.71 -8.30
CA ALA A 140 -22.02 12.94 -9.01
C ALA A 140 -21.08 13.87 -9.80
N ILE A 141 -19.76 13.70 -9.67
CA ILE A 141 -18.76 14.53 -10.28
C ILE A 141 -17.79 13.68 -11.09
N ALA A 142 -17.54 14.05 -12.36
CA ALA A 142 -16.51 13.40 -13.17
C ALA A 142 -15.12 13.91 -12.76
N ARG A 143 -14.26 13.02 -12.25
CA ARG A 143 -12.87 13.31 -11.88
C ARG A 143 -11.87 12.58 -12.75
N SER A 144 -10.80 13.28 -13.15
CA SER A 144 -9.66 12.62 -13.79
C SER A 144 -8.93 11.73 -12.78
N THR A 145 -8.53 10.54 -13.21
CA THR A 145 -7.66 9.67 -12.41
C THR A 145 -6.20 10.13 -12.40
N ILE A 146 -5.84 11.05 -13.30
CA ILE A 146 -4.54 11.73 -13.31
C ILE A 146 -4.67 12.98 -12.45
N ALA A 147 -4.05 12.96 -11.27
CA ALA A 147 -4.01 14.10 -10.36
C ALA A 147 -2.61 14.20 -9.71
N ALA A 148 -2.20 15.43 -9.42
CA ALA A 148 -1.01 15.68 -8.62
C ALA A 148 -1.30 15.44 -7.12
N PRO A 149 -0.34 14.96 -6.34
CA PRO A 149 -0.48 14.91 -4.89
C PRO A 149 -0.63 16.33 -4.32
N PRO A 150 -1.25 16.49 -3.13
CA PRO A 150 -1.27 17.79 -2.43
C PRO A 150 0.15 18.33 -2.25
N SER A 151 0.32 19.65 -2.33
CA SER A 151 1.63 20.29 -2.14
C SER A 151 2.23 19.92 -0.78
N ALA A 152 3.51 19.57 -0.76
CA ALA A 152 4.21 19.17 0.46
C ALA A 152 4.13 20.24 1.58
N LEU A 153 4.17 21.52 1.20
CA LEU A 153 4.12 22.63 2.16
C LEU A 153 2.69 22.91 2.69
N SER A 154 1.65 22.47 1.98
CA SER A 154 0.25 22.66 2.42
C SER A 154 -0.27 21.50 3.27
N ARG A 155 0.47 20.40 3.39
CA ARG A 155 0.07 19.24 4.20
C ARG A 155 0.26 19.53 5.69
N PRO A 156 -0.79 19.42 6.53
CA PRO A 156 -0.62 19.44 7.99
C PRO A 156 0.28 18.31 8.47
N ARG A 157 1.03 18.55 9.54
CA ARG A 157 1.83 17.49 10.19
C ARG A 157 0.90 16.44 10.81
N ILE A 158 1.31 15.20 10.73
CA ILE A 158 0.63 14.08 11.38
C ILE A 158 0.91 14.14 12.88
N ARG A 159 -0.15 14.30 13.71
CA ARG A 159 -0.07 14.36 15.16
C ARG A 159 -1.14 13.53 15.86
N GLU A 160 -2.11 13.04 15.13
CA GLU A 160 -3.23 12.29 15.67
C GLU A 160 -3.12 10.83 15.24
N ARG A 161 -3.36 9.94 16.19
CA ARG A 161 -3.37 8.49 15.94
C ARG A 161 -4.68 8.06 15.33
N VAL A 162 -4.62 7.14 14.38
CA VAL A 162 -5.76 6.39 13.86
C VAL A 162 -5.77 5.02 14.54
N GLY A 163 -6.87 4.66 15.18
CA GLY A 163 -7.06 3.31 15.68
C GLY A 163 -7.27 2.33 14.53
N LEU A 164 -6.46 1.28 14.49
CA LEU A 164 -6.59 0.19 13.52
C LEU A 164 -7.39 -0.98 14.09
N GLY A 165 -7.61 -1.02 15.42
CA GLY A 165 -8.36 -2.05 16.12
C GLY A 165 -7.63 -3.38 16.25
N VAL A 166 -6.31 -3.38 16.06
CA VAL A 166 -5.41 -4.53 16.21
C VAL A 166 -4.36 -4.18 17.26
N ARG A 167 -4.41 -4.85 18.41
CA ARG A 167 -3.55 -4.55 19.59
C ARG A 167 -2.07 -4.46 19.26
N ALA A 168 -1.55 -5.44 18.51
CA ALA A 168 -0.15 -5.47 18.13
C ALA A 168 0.26 -4.25 17.28
N LEU A 169 -0.65 -3.73 16.44
CA LEU A 169 -0.42 -2.53 15.65
C LEU A 169 -0.63 -1.29 16.50
N ASP A 170 -1.80 -1.16 17.13
CA ASP A 170 -2.13 0.02 17.90
C ASP A 170 -1.13 0.25 19.04
N GLY A 171 -0.61 -0.80 19.67
CA GLY A 171 0.37 -0.67 20.76
C GLY A 171 1.82 -0.51 20.33
N LEU A 172 2.25 -1.25 19.27
CA LEU A 172 3.69 -1.34 18.95
C LEU A 172 4.06 -0.72 17.60
N VAL A 173 3.12 -0.61 16.66
CA VAL A 173 3.33 0.00 15.33
C VAL A 173 2.18 0.97 15.03
N PRO A 174 1.92 1.95 15.93
CA PRO A 174 0.77 2.83 15.80
C PRO A 174 0.80 3.62 14.49
N CYS A 175 -0.40 3.86 13.95
CA CYS A 175 -0.60 4.58 12.70
C CYS A 175 -1.14 5.98 12.96
N GLY A 176 -0.55 6.98 12.33
CA GLY A 176 -1.04 8.37 12.37
C GLY A 176 -2.09 8.63 11.28
N ARG A 177 -2.96 9.61 11.54
CA ARG A 177 -3.97 10.08 10.58
C ARG A 177 -3.29 10.71 9.36
N GLY A 178 -3.46 10.10 8.19
CA GLY A 178 -2.77 10.48 6.97
C GLY A 178 -1.38 9.85 6.79
N GLN A 179 -0.98 8.89 7.63
CA GLN A 179 0.24 8.12 7.46
C GLN A 179 0.07 7.04 6.38
N ARG A 180 1.16 6.71 5.70
CA ARG A 180 1.23 5.67 4.68
C ARG A 180 2.10 4.52 5.18
N LEU A 181 1.51 3.36 5.39
CA LEU A 181 2.19 2.16 5.85
C LEU A 181 2.17 1.06 4.79
N GLY A 182 3.26 0.30 4.71
CA GLY A 182 3.33 -0.91 3.89
C GLY A 182 3.01 -2.15 4.73
N ILE A 183 2.22 -3.08 4.20
CA ILE A 183 2.04 -4.43 4.78
C ILE A 183 2.81 -5.41 3.90
N PHE A 184 3.95 -5.86 4.39
CA PHE A 184 4.84 -6.77 3.67
C PHE A 184 4.54 -8.21 4.11
N ALA A 185 4.18 -9.04 3.15
CA ALA A 185 3.68 -10.38 3.45
C ALA A 185 3.98 -11.38 2.34
N GLY A 186 4.40 -12.57 2.69
CA GLY A 186 4.36 -13.72 1.79
C GLY A 186 2.92 -14.19 1.51
N SER A 187 2.77 -15.17 0.64
CA SER A 187 1.46 -15.78 0.38
C SER A 187 0.98 -16.61 1.58
N GLY A 188 -0.31 -16.50 1.94
CA GLY A 188 -0.96 -17.37 2.93
C GLY A 188 -0.71 -17.04 4.41
N VAL A 189 -0.10 -15.92 4.73
CA VAL A 189 0.22 -15.51 6.13
C VAL A 189 -0.90 -14.76 6.86
N GLY A 190 -2.09 -14.62 6.24
CA GLY A 190 -3.23 -13.93 6.86
C GLY A 190 -3.35 -12.45 6.51
N LYS A 191 -2.74 -11.98 5.42
CA LYS A 191 -2.81 -10.60 4.93
C LYS A 191 -4.26 -10.09 4.79
N SER A 192 -5.11 -10.81 4.05
CA SER A 192 -6.51 -10.42 3.80
C SER A 192 -7.33 -10.37 5.08
N SER A 193 -7.11 -11.33 6.00
CA SER A 193 -7.75 -11.32 7.31
C SER A 193 -7.35 -10.10 8.15
N LEU A 194 -6.06 -9.72 8.15
CA LEU A 194 -5.59 -8.50 8.82
C LEU A 194 -6.23 -7.25 8.20
N MET A 195 -6.29 -7.13 6.88
CA MET A 195 -6.98 -6.03 6.20
C MET A 195 -8.46 -5.96 6.59
N GLY A 196 -9.14 -7.11 6.64
CA GLY A 196 -10.52 -7.20 7.10
C GLY A 196 -10.71 -6.77 8.56
N MET A 197 -9.80 -7.18 9.47
CA MET A 197 -9.79 -6.72 10.86
C MET A 197 -9.69 -5.19 10.93
N ILE A 198 -8.78 -4.60 10.18
CA ILE A 198 -8.59 -3.14 10.13
C ILE A 198 -9.82 -2.45 9.52
N ALA A 199 -10.34 -2.92 8.39
CA ALA A 199 -11.52 -2.34 7.74
C ALA A 199 -12.74 -2.27 8.66
N ARG A 200 -12.97 -3.33 9.46
CA ARG A 200 -14.08 -3.39 10.41
C ARG A 200 -13.87 -2.53 11.67
N SER A 201 -12.62 -2.28 12.05
CA SER A 201 -12.31 -1.75 13.38
C SER A 201 -11.68 -0.36 13.36
N THR A 202 -11.20 0.11 12.20
CA THR A 202 -10.56 1.43 12.10
C THR A 202 -11.48 2.57 12.53
N SER A 203 -10.89 3.57 13.18
CA SER A 203 -11.55 4.82 13.55
C SER A 203 -11.78 5.77 12.37
N ALA A 204 -11.22 5.48 11.20
CA ALA A 204 -11.51 6.23 9.97
C ALA A 204 -12.99 6.12 9.59
N SER A 205 -13.57 7.21 9.09
CA SER A 205 -15.01 7.28 8.78
C SER A 205 -15.39 6.46 7.55
N ILE A 206 -14.52 6.40 6.56
CA ILE A 206 -14.76 5.76 5.27
C ILE A 206 -13.56 4.87 4.90
N ASN A 207 -13.84 3.68 4.36
CA ASN A 207 -12.82 2.84 3.76
C ASN A 207 -12.92 2.90 2.23
N VAL A 208 -11.78 2.96 1.56
CA VAL A 208 -11.66 2.70 0.12
C VAL A 208 -10.68 1.55 -0.06
N ILE A 209 -11.14 0.47 -0.67
CA ILE A 209 -10.38 -0.77 -0.77
C ILE A 209 -10.15 -1.11 -2.24
N ALA A 210 -8.90 -1.18 -2.67
CA ALA A 210 -8.51 -1.59 -4.01
C ALA A 210 -7.99 -3.03 -4.00
N LEU A 211 -8.69 -3.94 -4.69
CA LEU A 211 -8.26 -5.32 -4.91
C LEU A 211 -7.71 -5.43 -6.32
N VAL A 212 -6.39 -5.32 -6.46
CA VAL A 212 -5.70 -5.20 -7.75
C VAL A 212 -4.96 -6.48 -8.08
N GLY A 213 -5.41 -7.18 -9.12
CA GLY A 213 -4.78 -8.41 -9.61
C GLY A 213 -4.99 -9.62 -8.70
N GLU A 214 -5.96 -9.57 -7.78
CA GLU A 214 -6.31 -10.70 -6.93
C GLU A 214 -7.21 -11.70 -7.67
N ARG A 215 -7.31 -12.92 -7.16
CA ARG A 215 -8.15 -13.95 -7.77
C ARG A 215 -9.62 -13.70 -7.46
N GLY A 216 -10.51 -13.89 -8.43
CA GLY A 216 -11.96 -13.65 -8.25
C GLY A 216 -12.55 -14.37 -7.02
N ARG A 217 -12.09 -15.59 -6.68
CA ARG A 217 -12.50 -16.30 -5.48
C ARG A 217 -12.08 -15.58 -4.20
N GLU A 218 -10.84 -15.08 -4.15
CA GLU A 218 -10.28 -14.37 -2.97
C GLU A 218 -10.99 -13.02 -2.77
N VAL A 219 -11.35 -12.34 -3.86
CA VAL A 219 -12.15 -11.10 -3.83
C VAL A 219 -13.51 -11.35 -3.15
N ARG A 220 -14.22 -12.39 -3.57
CA ARG A 220 -15.53 -12.73 -2.99
C ARG A 220 -15.42 -13.11 -1.53
N GLU A 221 -14.46 -13.97 -1.17
CA GLU A 221 -14.19 -14.35 0.23
C GLU A 221 -13.89 -13.14 1.10
N PHE A 222 -13.09 -12.20 0.61
CA PHE A 222 -12.76 -10.97 1.33
C PHE A 222 -14.01 -10.12 1.59
N ILE A 223 -14.84 -9.89 0.58
CA ILE A 223 -16.05 -9.06 0.70
C ILE A 223 -17.05 -9.70 1.66
N GLU A 224 -17.36 -10.99 1.49
CA GLU A 224 -18.39 -11.67 2.28
C GLU A 224 -17.95 -11.99 3.70
N ARG A 225 -16.73 -12.48 3.89
CA ARG A 225 -16.23 -12.98 5.18
C ARG A 225 -15.43 -11.97 5.97
N ASP A 226 -14.46 -11.29 5.29
CA ASP A 226 -13.47 -10.46 5.98
C ASP A 226 -13.95 -9.01 6.12
N LEU A 227 -14.65 -8.44 5.15
CA LEU A 227 -15.22 -7.10 5.21
C LEU A 227 -16.59 -7.09 5.90
N GLY A 228 -17.54 -7.93 5.47
CA GLY A 228 -18.87 -8.06 6.05
C GLY A 228 -19.62 -6.71 6.15
N ASP A 229 -20.16 -6.41 7.33
CA ASP A 229 -20.96 -5.19 7.59
C ASP A 229 -20.15 -3.89 7.35
N ALA A 230 -18.81 -3.93 7.38
CA ALA A 230 -18.01 -2.76 7.08
C ALA A 230 -18.12 -2.31 5.61
N LEU A 231 -18.73 -3.12 4.73
CA LEU A 231 -19.02 -2.74 3.36
C LEU A 231 -19.89 -1.48 3.31
N GLU A 232 -20.84 -1.28 4.22
CA GLU A 232 -21.74 -0.13 4.25
C GLU A 232 -21.01 1.23 4.29
N ARG A 233 -19.83 1.27 4.92
CA ARG A 233 -18.95 2.45 4.98
C ARG A 233 -17.72 2.34 4.08
N SER A 234 -17.78 1.45 3.10
CA SER A 234 -16.65 1.16 2.23
C SER A 234 -17.01 1.33 0.76
N VAL A 235 -16.01 1.64 -0.06
CA VAL A 235 -16.06 1.49 -1.51
C VAL A 235 -15.00 0.46 -1.89
N VAL A 236 -15.38 -0.59 -2.61
CA VAL A 236 -14.45 -1.64 -3.04
C VAL A 236 -14.24 -1.54 -4.54
N VAL A 237 -13.00 -1.31 -4.96
CA VAL A 237 -12.59 -1.28 -6.37
C VAL A 237 -11.92 -2.60 -6.70
N VAL A 238 -12.43 -3.31 -7.70
CA VAL A 238 -11.97 -4.66 -8.06
C VAL A 238 -11.39 -4.67 -9.47
N ALA A 239 -10.20 -5.21 -9.62
CA ALA A 239 -9.63 -5.61 -10.91
C ALA A 239 -8.90 -6.93 -10.72
N THR A 240 -9.52 -8.03 -11.13
CA THR A 240 -9.00 -9.38 -10.96
C THR A 240 -7.80 -9.67 -11.85
N SER A 241 -7.07 -10.76 -11.57
CA SER A 241 -5.83 -11.11 -12.27
C SER A 241 -6.00 -11.44 -13.76
N ASP A 242 -7.20 -11.78 -14.20
CA ASP A 242 -7.59 -12.04 -15.59
C ASP A 242 -7.89 -10.77 -16.39
N GLN A 243 -8.08 -9.64 -15.72
CA GLN A 243 -8.35 -8.35 -16.35
C GLN A 243 -7.11 -7.79 -17.08
N PRO A 244 -7.29 -7.00 -18.16
CA PRO A 244 -6.18 -6.36 -18.87
C PRO A 244 -5.24 -5.57 -17.95
N ALA A 245 -3.94 -5.55 -18.27
CA ALA A 245 -2.93 -4.88 -17.44
C ALA A 245 -3.28 -3.42 -17.16
N LEU A 246 -3.76 -2.69 -18.18
CA LEU A 246 -4.12 -1.28 -18.04
C LEU A 246 -5.31 -1.08 -17.08
N VAL A 247 -6.30 -1.99 -17.07
CA VAL A 247 -7.44 -1.96 -16.13
C VAL A 247 -6.96 -2.17 -14.70
N ARG A 248 -6.02 -3.11 -14.47
CA ARG A 248 -5.40 -3.34 -13.16
C ARG A 248 -4.64 -2.10 -12.66
N ILE A 249 -3.97 -1.36 -13.57
CA ILE A 249 -3.32 -0.09 -13.24
C ILE A 249 -4.38 0.96 -12.89
N LYS A 250 -5.43 1.09 -13.73
CA LYS A 250 -6.51 2.06 -13.49
C LYS A 250 -7.21 1.82 -12.17
N ALA A 251 -7.44 0.59 -11.75
CA ALA A 251 -8.07 0.26 -10.48
C ALA A 251 -7.39 0.94 -9.27
N ALA A 252 -6.05 0.95 -9.24
CA ALA A 252 -5.29 1.63 -8.20
C ALA A 252 -5.52 3.15 -8.20
N PHE A 253 -5.53 3.77 -9.38
CA PHE A 253 -5.80 5.19 -9.53
C PHE A 253 -7.27 5.53 -9.30
N THR A 254 -8.20 4.69 -9.71
CA THR A 254 -9.64 4.82 -9.45
C THR A 254 -9.91 4.84 -7.94
N ALA A 255 -9.39 3.87 -7.18
CA ALA A 255 -9.54 3.83 -5.74
C ALA A 255 -8.93 5.08 -5.07
N THR A 256 -7.74 5.49 -5.51
CA THR A 256 -7.09 6.69 -4.99
C THR A 256 -7.93 7.94 -5.28
N THR A 257 -8.51 8.07 -6.47
CA THR A 257 -9.36 9.21 -6.86
C THR A 257 -10.67 9.23 -6.06
N ILE A 258 -11.25 8.06 -5.76
CA ILE A 258 -12.43 7.94 -4.89
C ILE A 258 -12.06 8.37 -3.45
N ALA A 259 -10.92 7.93 -2.93
CA ALA A 259 -10.42 8.34 -1.62
C ALA A 259 -10.19 9.86 -1.54
N GLU A 260 -9.64 10.45 -2.59
CA GLU A 260 -9.46 11.90 -2.70
C GLU A 260 -10.78 12.67 -2.71
N TYR A 261 -11.82 12.13 -3.36
CA TYR A 261 -13.14 12.72 -3.33
C TYR A 261 -13.66 12.85 -1.89
N PHE A 262 -13.65 11.78 -1.11
CA PHE A 262 -14.12 11.81 0.27
C PHE A 262 -13.23 12.65 1.19
N ARG A 263 -11.91 12.59 1.01
CA ARG A 263 -10.97 13.50 1.71
C ARG A 263 -11.32 14.97 1.49
N ASP A 264 -11.61 15.34 0.24
CA ASP A 264 -11.92 16.73 -0.13
C ASP A 264 -13.28 17.18 0.44
N GLN A 265 -14.16 16.24 0.80
CA GLN A 265 -15.39 16.48 1.57
C GLN A 265 -15.17 16.60 3.09
N GLY A 266 -13.92 16.47 3.56
CA GLY A 266 -13.56 16.59 4.97
C GLY A 266 -13.53 15.29 5.74
N HIS A 267 -13.64 14.15 5.06
CA HIS A 267 -13.59 12.84 5.72
C HIS A 267 -12.16 12.37 5.99
N ASP A 268 -12.04 11.56 7.03
CA ASP A 268 -10.86 10.72 7.26
C ASP A 268 -11.07 9.38 6.56
N VAL A 269 -10.27 9.13 5.55
CA VAL A 269 -10.38 7.96 4.68
C VAL A 269 -9.26 6.97 4.98
N MET A 270 -9.61 5.70 5.14
CA MET A 270 -8.68 4.58 5.14
C MET A 270 -8.61 3.99 3.73
N LEU A 271 -7.51 4.23 3.02
CA LEU A 271 -7.23 3.62 1.73
C LEU A 271 -6.44 2.32 1.94
N MET A 272 -6.98 1.20 1.51
CA MET A 272 -6.28 -0.09 1.54
C MET A 272 -6.11 -0.60 0.11
N MET A 273 -4.88 -0.94 -0.28
CA MET A 273 -4.59 -1.42 -1.65
C MET A 273 -3.91 -2.78 -1.61
N ASP A 274 -4.57 -3.77 -2.15
CA ASP A 274 -4.10 -5.15 -2.27
C ASP A 274 -4.04 -5.57 -3.75
N SER A 275 -2.85 -5.58 -4.41
CA SER A 275 -1.54 -5.24 -3.90
C SER A 275 -0.78 -4.29 -4.83
N VAL A 276 0.10 -3.49 -4.26
CA VAL A 276 1.03 -2.64 -5.04
C VAL A 276 1.96 -3.48 -5.91
N THR A 277 2.33 -4.68 -5.48
CA THR A 277 3.13 -5.61 -6.29
C THR A 277 2.42 -6.00 -7.59
N ARG A 278 1.10 -6.27 -7.52
CA ARG A 278 0.29 -6.59 -8.72
C ARG A 278 0.14 -5.37 -9.64
N PHE A 279 -0.02 -4.19 -9.06
CA PHE A 279 0.03 -2.93 -9.81
C PHE A 279 1.37 -2.76 -10.54
N ALA A 280 2.49 -2.99 -9.87
CA ALA A 280 3.84 -2.91 -10.47
C ALA A 280 4.03 -3.95 -11.58
N MET A 281 3.52 -5.18 -11.40
CA MET A 281 3.54 -6.22 -12.42
C MET A 281 2.71 -5.83 -13.66
N ALA A 282 1.54 -5.22 -13.46
CA ALA A 282 0.71 -4.72 -14.57
C ALA A 282 1.42 -3.60 -15.33
N GLN A 283 2.09 -2.67 -14.64
CA GLN A 283 2.86 -1.61 -15.28
C GLN A 283 4.08 -2.17 -16.04
N ARG A 284 4.75 -3.20 -15.49
CA ARG A 284 5.82 -3.91 -16.21
C ARG A 284 5.31 -4.50 -17.52
N GLU A 285 4.13 -5.14 -17.50
CA GLU A 285 3.51 -5.72 -18.68
C GLU A 285 3.23 -4.65 -19.76
N VAL A 286 2.70 -3.50 -19.36
CA VAL A 286 2.47 -2.34 -20.24
C VAL A 286 3.80 -1.81 -20.79
N GLY A 287 4.79 -1.55 -19.94
CA GLY A 287 6.10 -1.03 -20.33
C GLY A 287 6.80 -1.94 -21.36
N LEU A 288 6.82 -3.25 -21.11
CA LEU A 288 7.40 -4.21 -22.06
C LEU A 288 6.64 -4.24 -23.38
N ALA A 289 5.29 -4.15 -23.36
CA ALA A 289 4.48 -4.17 -24.58
C ALA A 289 4.75 -2.95 -25.49
N ILE A 290 5.00 -1.78 -24.92
CA ILE A 290 5.36 -0.58 -25.69
C ILE A 290 6.85 -0.53 -26.10
N GLY A 291 7.66 -1.51 -25.66
CA GLY A 291 9.08 -1.65 -26.01
C GLY A 291 10.05 -0.97 -25.03
N GLU A 292 9.63 -0.65 -23.83
CA GLU A 292 10.51 -0.15 -22.78
C GLU A 292 11.50 -1.25 -22.35
N PRO A 293 12.83 -0.97 -22.27
CA PRO A 293 13.79 -1.98 -21.89
C PRO A 293 13.62 -2.41 -20.44
N PRO A 294 13.73 -3.73 -20.13
CA PRO A 294 13.70 -4.19 -18.76
C PRO A 294 14.96 -3.75 -17.99
N ALA A 295 14.77 -3.38 -16.72
CA ALA A 295 15.82 -3.05 -15.78
C ALA A 295 15.93 -4.14 -14.69
N THR A 296 15.96 -3.80 -13.42
CA THR A 296 16.16 -4.71 -12.30
C THR A 296 15.06 -5.77 -12.20
N ARG A 297 15.44 -7.05 -12.18
CA ARG A 297 14.53 -8.22 -12.12
C ARG A 297 13.39 -8.17 -13.16
N GLY A 298 13.64 -7.56 -14.31
CA GLY A 298 12.68 -7.48 -15.41
C GLY A 298 11.60 -6.40 -15.26
N TYR A 299 11.63 -5.58 -14.24
CA TYR A 299 10.79 -4.39 -14.14
C TYR A 299 11.30 -3.29 -15.06
N THR A 300 10.39 -2.52 -15.65
CA THR A 300 10.72 -1.38 -16.50
C THR A 300 10.90 -0.10 -15.68
N PRO A 301 11.72 0.88 -16.10
CA PRO A 301 11.90 2.15 -15.40
C PRO A 301 10.60 2.89 -15.08
N SER A 302 9.59 2.78 -15.96
CA SER A 302 8.27 3.38 -15.76
C SER A 302 7.57 2.90 -14.49
N VAL A 303 7.81 1.65 -14.04
CA VAL A 303 7.26 1.11 -12.79
C VAL A 303 7.74 1.95 -11.60
N PHE A 304 9.04 2.19 -11.51
CA PHE A 304 9.64 2.96 -10.41
C PHE A 304 9.27 4.45 -10.47
N ALA A 305 9.03 5.00 -11.66
CA ALA A 305 8.54 6.36 -11.83
C ALA A 305 7.06 6.52 -11.43
N LEU A 306 6.26 5.47 -11.59
CA LEU A 306 4.82 5.52 -11.32
C LEU A 306 4.48 5.27 -9.85
N LEU A 307 5.25 4.44 -9.14
CA LEU A 307 5.05 4.14 -7.72
C LEU A 307 4.95 5.40 -6.84
N PRO A 308 5.92 6.34 -6.85
CA PRO A 308 5.80 7.56 -6.06
C PRO A 308 4.57 8.39 -6.44
N ARG A 309 4.23 8.47 -7.74
CA ARG A 309 3.05 9.23 -8.22
C ARG A 309 1.74 8.70 -7.67
N LEU A 310 1.64 7.38 -7.45
CA LEU A 310 0.47 6.76 -6.83
C LEU A 310 0.49 6.94 -5.30
N LEU A 311 1.59 6.55 -4.66
CA LEU A 311 1.68 6.46 -3.19
C LEU A 311 1.68 7.84 -2.52
N GLU A 312 2.23 8.88 -3.16
CA GLU A 312 2.24 10.25 -2.64
C GLU A 312 0.88 10.96 -2.67
N ARG A 313 -0.13 10.41 -3.36
CA ARG A 313 -1.48 11.00 -3.39
C ARG A 313 -2.24 10.84 -2.07
N ALA A 314 -1.90 9.80 -1.29
CA ALA A 314 -2.37 9.65 0.08
C ALA A 314 -1.67 10.64 1.03
N GLY A 315 -2.22 10.82 2.21
CA GLY A 315 -1.68 11.70 3.23
C GLY A 315 -2.68 12.73 3.75
N THR A 316 -2.17 13.67 4.54
CA THR A 316 -2.94 14.79 5.08
C THR A 316 -3.26 15.83 4.01
N SER A 317 -4.38 16.52 4.16
CA SER A 317 -4.83 17.65 3.34
C SER A 317 -5.43 18.73 4.24
N THR A 318 -5.73 19.89 3.67
CA THR A 318 -6.37 21.01 4.40
C THR A 318 -7.80 20.72 4.82
N SER A 319 -8.50 19.78 4.17
CA SER A 319 -9.90 19.47 4.44
C SER A 319 -10.10 18.13 5.16
N GLY A 320 -9.32 17.12 4.85
CA GLY A 320 -9.43 15.78 5.41
C GLY A 320 -8.13 15.03 5.29
N SER A 321 -8.16 13.70 5.45
CA SER A 321 -6.95 12.86 5.35
C SER A 321 -7.21 11.55 4.62
N ILE A 322 -6.14 11.00 4.01
CA ILE A 322 -6.10 9.63 3.51
C ILE A 322 -4.98 8.91 4.24
N THR A 323 -5.35 8.07 5.21
CA THR A 323 -4.44 7.09 5.80
C THR A 323 -4.37 5.89 4.89
N ALA A 324 -3.18 5.45 4.49
CA ALA A 324 -3.05 4.41 3.49
C ALA A 324 -2.29 3.18 3.98
N LEU A 325 -2.82 2.01 3.68
CA LEU A 325 -2.20 0.71 3.88
C LEU A 325 -1.98 0.05 2.52
N TYR A 326 -0.73 -0.09 2.14
CA TYR A 326 -0.32 -0.67 0.86
C TYR A 326 0.27 -2.06 1.06
N THR A 327 -0.37 -3.09 0.54
CA THR A 327 0.21 -4.43 0.66
C THR A 327 1.26 -4.66 -0.41
N VAL A 328 2.34 -5.30 0.00
CA VAL A 328 3.46 -5.69 -0.85
C VAL A 328 3.67 -7.20 -0.68
N LEU A 329 3.57 -7.92 -1.78
CA LEU A 329 3.88 -9.35 -1.80
C LEU A 329 5.39 -9.53 -1.85
N VAL A 330 5.91 -10.30 -0.89
CA VAL A 330 7.34 -10.57 -0.74
C VAL A 330 7.57 -12.05 -0.96
N ASP A 331 8.11 -12.42 -2.12
CA ASP A 331 8.38 -13.81 -2.43
C ASP A 331 9.57 -14.32 -1.61
N GLY A 332 9.37 -15.46 -0.92
CA GLY A 332 10.42 -16.06 -0.09
C GLY A 332 10.83 -15.23 1.12
N ASP A 333 9.99 -14.26 1.54
CA ASP A 333 10.27 -13.30 2.62
C ASP A 333 11.50 -12.39 2.34
N ASP A 334 11.86 -12.22 1.02
CA ASP A 334 12.98 -11.37 0.56
C ASP A 334 12.58 -9.89 0.54
N MET A 335 12.81 -9.19 1.64
CA MET A 335 12.57 -7.73 1.76
C MET A 335 13.44 -6.87 0.84
N ASN A 336 14.42 -7.45 0.13
CA ASN A 336 15.29 -6.77 -0.84
C ASN A 336 14.79 -6.93 -2.29
N GLU A 337 13.58 -7.45 -2.47
CA GLU A 337 12.91 -7.45 -3.77
C GLU A 337 12.69 -6.00 -4.24
N PRO A 338 12.94 -5.66 -5.53
CA PRO A 338 12.97 -4.26 -6.00
C PRO A 338 11.73 -3.44 -5.70
N ILE A 339 10.54 -4.06 -5.78
CA ILE A 339 9.29 -3.35 -5.45
C ILE A 339 9.16 -3.15 -3.95
N ALA A 340 9.54 -4.16 -3.15
CA ALA A 340 9.52 -4.07 -1.70
C ALA A 340 10.44 -2.95 -1.20
N ASP A 341 11.66 -2.88 -1.73
CA ASP A 341 12.64 -1.84 -1.38
C ASP A 341 12.19 -0.45 -1.83
N ALA A 342 11.70 -0.31 -3.08
CA ALA A 342 11.19 0.95 -3.60
C ALA A 342 10.00 1.47 -2.76
N VAL A 343 9.02 0.61 -2.46
CA VAL A 343 7.85 0.99 -1.67
C VAL A 343 8.25 1.36 -0.24
N ARG A 344 9.15 0.58 0.41
CA ARG A 344 9.65 0.86 1.76
C ARG A 344 10.36 2.21 1.86
N SER A 345 11.04 2.64 0.79
CA SER A 345 11.72 3.94 0.75
C SER A 345 10.76 5.14 0.68
N ILE A 346 9.57 4.94 0.08
CA ILE A 346 8.55 5.99 -0.13
C ILE A 346 7.64 6.14 1.10
N LEU A 347 7.33 5.03 1.80
CA LEU A 347 6.35 4.99 2.86
C LEU A 347 6.89 5.45 4.22
N ASP A 348 5.98 5.82 5.11
CA ASP A 348 6.27 6.35 6.45
C ASP A 348 6.42 5.25 7.52
N GLY A 349 6.49 3.99 7.11
CA GLY A 349 6.69 2.82 7.96
C GLY A 349 6.17 1.53 7.28
N HIS A 350 6.34 0.41 7.98
CA HIS A 350 5.96 -0.89 7.44
C HIS A 350 5.59 -1.89 8.53
N ILE A 351 4.70 -2.81 8.18
CA ILE A 351 4.23 -3.94 8.97
C ILE A 351 4.69 -5.20 8.25
N VAL A 352 5.38 -6.10 8.95
CA VAL A 352 5.87 -7.36 8.40
C VAL A 352 5.03 -8.51 8.93
N LEU A 353 4.48 -9.33 8.04
CA LEU A 353 3.84 -10.60 8.38
C LEU A 353 4.77 -11.75 8.02
N THR A 354 5.02 -12.65 8.97
CA THR A 354 5.96 -13.77 8.78
C THR A 354 5.27 -15.12 8.74
N ARG A 355 5.81 -16.03 7.92
CA ARG A 355 5.35 -17.42 7.85
C ARG A 355 5.64 -18.19 9.13
N SER A 356 6.75 -17.90 9.81
CA SER A 356 7.11 -18.56 11.07
C SER A 356 6.03 -18.38 12.13
N LEU A 357 5.53 -17.16 12.32
CA LEU A 357 4.42 -16.87 13.22
C LEU A 357 3.11 -17.55 12.77
N ALA A 358 2.81 -17.49 11.47
CA ALA A 358 1.61 -18.15 10.93
C ALA A 358 1.65 -19.68 11.13
N HIS A 359 2.79 -20.33 10.88
CA HIS A 359 2.98 -21.76 11.10
C HIS A 359 2.90 -22.13 12.59
N ALA A 360 3.33 -21.24 13.50
CA ALA A 360 3.17 -21.41 14.94
C ALA A 360 1.72 -21.14 15.43
N GLY A 361 0.78 -20.87 14.53
CA GLY A 361 -0.60 -20.53 14.88
C GLY A 361 -0.72 -19.20 15.63
N HIS A 362 0.25 -18.29 15.46
CA HIS A 362 0.22 -16.95 16.03
C HIS A 362 -0.47 -15.99 15.08
N TYR A 363 -1.68 -15.57 15.39
CA TYR A 363 -2.46 -14.64 14.57
C TYR A 363 -2.92 -13.43 15.35
N PRO A 364 -2.87 -12.21 14.73
CA PRO A 364 -2.27 -11.94 13.42
C PRO A 364 -0.77 -12.20 13.42
N ALA A 365 -0.22 -12.66 12.28
CA ALA A 365 1.17 -13.10 12.16
C ALA A 365 2.15 -11.91 12.01
N ILE A 366 1.98 -10.86 12.83
CA ILE A 366 2.72 -9.61 12.77
C ILE A 366 4.05 -9.78 13.50
N ASP A 367 5.15 -9.63 12.77
CA ASP A 367 6.47 -9.53 13.35
C ASP A 367 6.73 -8.09 13.82
N VAL A 368 6.44 -7.82 15.07
CA VAL A 368 6.59 -6.48 15.65
C VAL A 368 8.04 -6.01 15.74
N LEU A 369 9.02 -6.94 15.76
CA LEU A 369 10.44 -6.58 15.79
C LEU A 369 10.95 -6.06 14.45
N HIS A 370 10.40 -6.58 13.35
CA HIS A 370 10.73 -6.13 11.99
C HIS A 370 9.75 -5.07 11.46
N SER A 371 8.74 -4.68 12.24
CA SER A 371 7.77 -3.64 11.86
C SER A 371 8.12 -2.29 12.46
N VAL A 372 7.94 -1.23 11.69
CA VAL A 372 8.34 0.14 12.07
C VAL A 372 7.26 1.15 11.72
N SER A 373 6.91 2.03 12.66
CA SER A 373 6.22 3.29 12.42
C SER A 373 7.19 4.45 12.66
N ARG A 374 7.46 5.27 11.63
CA ARG A 374 8.41 6.38 11.75
C ARG A 374 7.85 7.57 12.53
N LEU A 375 6.56 7.55 12.83
CA LEU A 375 5.85 8.65 13.49
C LEU A 375 5.45 8.33 14.94
N ILE A 376 5.93 7.22 15.52
CA ILE A 376 5.51 6.77 16.85
C ILE A 376 5.66 7.88 17.90
N GLY A 377 6.79 8.57 17.96
CA GLY A 377 7.04 9.65 18.93
C GLY A 377 6.20 10.92 18.72
N GLU A 378 5.50 11.05 17.57
CA GLU A 378 4.63 12.21 17.28
C GLU A 378 3.15 11.92 17.61
N ILE A 379 2.75 10.64 17.72
CA ILE A 379 1.35 10.20 17.77
C ILE A 379 0.95 9.41 19.01
N VAL A 380 1.91 9.05 19.86
CA VAL A 380 1.66 8.42 21.18
C VAL A 380 2.38 9.18 22.28
N SER A 381 1.96 8.96 23.54
CA SER A 381 2.67 9.59 24.67
C SER A 381 4.03 8.93 24.90
N PRO A 382 5.02 9.64 25.49
CA PRO A 382 6.32 9.08 25.81
C PRO A 382 6.27 7.82 26.69
N GLU A 383 5.28 7.72 27.60
CA GLU A 383 5.09 6.58 28.48
C GLU A 383 4.67 5.34 27.68
N VAL A 384 3.75 5.50 26.73
CA VAL A 384 3.29 4.41 25.85
C VAL A 384 4.43 3.95 24.93
N GLU A 385 5.19 4.89 24.38
CA GLU A 385 6.36 4.57 23.57
C GLU A 385 7.40 3.79 24.36
N GLN A 386 7.72 4.22 25.59
CA GLN A 386 8.65 3.53 26.47
C GLN A 386 8.18 2.12 26.84
N ALA A 387 6.90 1.95 27.16
CA ALA A 387 6.32 0.64 27.42
C ALA A 387 6.42 -0.28 26.19
N GLY A 388 6.16 0.24 25.00
CA GLY A 388 6.37 -0.48 23.75
C GLY A 388 7.83 -0.89 23.51
N GLN A 389 8.79 -0.03 23.83
CA GLN A 389 10.23 -0.33 23.72
C GLN A 389 10.64 -1.45 24.68
N ARG A 390 10.14 -1.45 25.94
CA ARG A 390 10.38 -2.52 26.92
C ARG A 390 9.83 -3.87 26.44
N LEU A 391 8.62 -3.87 25.88
CA LEU A 391 8.02 -5.09 25.32
C LEU A 391 8.83 -5.62 24.13
N ARG A 392 9.27 -4.74 23.23
CA ARG A 392 10.14 -5.12 22.10
C ARG A 392 11.48 -5.67 22.60
N ALA A 393 12.10 -5.09 23.62
CA ALA A 393 13.34 -5.58 24.21
C ALA A 393 13.16 -6.99 24.78
N ALA A 394 12.10 -7.26 25.52
CA ALA A 394 11.77 -8.60 26.03
C ALA A 394 11.59 -9.62 24.88
N LEU A 395 10.87 -9.25 23.82
CA LEU A 395 10.69 -10.09 22.64
C LEU A 395 12.01 -10.36 21.89
N ALA A 396 12.89 -9.38 21.82
CA ALA A 396 14.20 -9.52 21.17
C ALA A 396 15.07 -10.53 21.94
N VAL A 397 15.13 -10.43 23.27
CA VAL A 397 15.87 -11.38 24.11
C VAL A 397 15.30 -12.80 24.01
N LEU A 398 13.97 -12.95 24.00
CA LEU A 398 13.32 -14.27 23.79
C LEU A 398 13.72 -14.88 22.43
N ARG A 399 13.74 -14.08 21.38
CA ARG A 399 14.09 -14.54 20.02
C ARG A 399 15.58 -14.91 19.91
N GLU A 400 16.46 -14.06 20.45
CA GLU A 400 17.91 -14.26 20.38
C GLU A 400 18.35 -15.55 21.10
N LYS A 401 17.67 -15.88 22.19
CA LYS A 401 18.04 -17.00 23.06
C LYS A 401 17.08 -18.20 22.97
N GLU A 402 16.21 -18.21 21.95
CA GLU A 402 15.22 -19.28 21.75
C GLU A 402 15.86 -20.67 21.67
N ASP A 403 16.96 -20.80 20.92
CA ASP A 403 17.68 -22.07 20.76
C ASP A 403 18.27 -22.58 22.08
N LEU A 404 18.85 -21.69 22.89
CA LEU A 404 19.42 -22.05 24.20
C LEU A 404 18.34 -22.58 25.16
N VAL A 405 17.16 -21.95 25.15
CA VAL A 405 16.03 -22.40 25.97
C VAL A 405 15.47 -23.73 25.45
N ALA A 406 15.34 -23.87 24.12
CA ALA A 406 14.77 -25.06 23.49
C ALA A 406 15.60 -26.34 23.73
N ILE A 407 16.93 -26.24 23.71
CA ILE A 407 17.83 -27.38 23.99
C ILE A 407 18.10 -27.63 25.48
N GLY A 408 17.50 -26.79 26.37
CA GLY A 408 17.70 -26.90 27.82
C GLY A 408 19.09 -26.49 28.32
N ALA A 409 19.87 -25.75 27.52
CA ALA A 409 21.18 -25.26 27.91
C ALA A 409 21.15 -23.97 28.76
N TYR A 410 19.99 -23.34 28.86
CA TYR A 410 19.80 -22.16 29.68
C TYR A 410 19.63 -22.51 31.16
N GLN A 411 20.38 -21.83 32.03
CA GLN A 411 20.23 -21.94 33.49
C GLN A 411 19.44 -20.74 34.02
N PRO A 412 18.26 -20.95 34.65
CA PRO A 412 17.52 -19.86 35.29
C PRO A 412 18.39 -19.10 36.30
N GLY A 413 18.28 -17.78 36.31
CA GLY A 413 19.09 -16.89 37.17
C GLY A 413 20.39 -16.41 36.54
N SER A 414 20.82 -16.96 35.37
CA SER A 414 22.05 -16.52 34.71
C SER A 414 21.89 -15.26 33.85
N ASP A 415 20.67 -14.91 33.49
CA ASP A 415 20.34 -13.71 32.68
C ASP A 415 19.01 -13.10 33.13
N PRO A 416 19.05 -12.02 33.94
CA PRO A 416 17.82 -11.37 34.43
C PRO A 416 16.86 -10.91 33.33
N ALA A 417 17.39 -10.50 32.17
CA ALA A 417 16.54 -10.05 31.08
C ALA A 417 15.77 -11.21 30.44
N LEU A 418 16.44 -12.36 30.24
CA LEU A 418 15.78 -13.56 29.72
C LEU A 418 14.80 -14.15 30.71
N ASP A 419 15.13 -14.23 32.00
CA ASP A 419 14.24 -14.72 33.04
C ASP A 419 12.95 -13.86 33.14
N THR A 420 13.12 -12.53 33.10
CA THR A 420 12.01 -11.59 33.08
C THR A 420 11.15 -11.76 31.83
N ALA A 421 11.77 -11.94 30.67
CA ALA A 421 11.06 -12.14 29.42
C ALA A 421 10.31 -13.49 29.38
N LEU A 422 10.91 -14.55 29.91
CA LEU A 422 10.28 -15.88 30.03
C LEU A 422 9.09 -15.88 30.99
N SER A 423 9.20 -15.20 32.15
CA SER A 423 8.10 -15.09 33.11
C SER A 423 6.89 -14.32 32.56
N HIS A 424 7.13 -13.33 31.69
CA HIS A 424 6.07 -12.54 31.04
C HIS A 424 5.62 -13.07 29.68
N ARG A 425 6.25 -14.12 29.15
CA ARG A 425 5.90 -14.68 27.84
C ARG A 425 4.40 -14.93 27.62
N PRO A 426 3.65 -15.51 28.58
CA PRO A 426 2.20 -15.73 28.41
C PRO A 426 1.39 -14.44 28.28
N GLN A 427 1.79 -13.35 28.99
CA GLN A 427 1.14 -12.06 28.92
C GLN A 427 1.46 -11.35 27.60
N ILE A 428 2.71 -11.42 27.16
CA ILE A 428 3.18 -10.89 25.89
C ILE A 428 2.44 -11.56 24.72
N GLU A 429 2.37 -12.88 24.70
CA GLU A 429 1.65 -13.64 23.68
C GLU A 429 0.16 -13.29 23.65
N ARG A 430 -0.47 -13.13 24.82
CA ARG A 430 -1.88 -12.72 24.90
C ARG A 430 -2.10 -11.32 24.36
N PHE A 431 -1.17 -10.39 24.56
CA PHE A 431 -1.22 -9.04 24.01
C PHE A 431 -1.11 -9.06 22.47
N LEU A 432 -0.22 -9.86 21.93
CA LEU A 432 0.06 -9.91 20.49
C LEU A 432 -0.97 -10.70 19.69
N ARG A 433 -1.55 -11.77 20.27
CA ARG A 433 -2.57 -12.59 19.61
C ARG A 433 -3.94 -11.95 19.74
N GLN A 434 -4.70 -11.94 18.66
CA GLN A 434 -6.05 -11.40 18.63
C GLN A 434 -6.93 -12.21 17.68
N PRO A 435 -8.07 -12.74 18.10
CA PRO A 435 -9.07 -13.36 17.23
C PRO A 435 -9.54 -12.39 16.13
N VAL A 436 -9.79 -12.90 14.93
CA VAL A 436 -10.15 -12.10 13.74
C VAL A 436 -11.38 -11.21 13.95
N ARG A 437 -12.32 -11.62 14.82
CA ARG A 437 -13.56 -10.87 15.10
C ARG A 437 -13.46 -9.96 16.32
N GLU A 438 -12.37 -10.05 17.10
CA GLU A 438 -12.13 -9.18 18.23
C GLU A 438 -11.74 -7.78 17.74
N ARG A 439 -12.35 -6.76 18.36
CA ARG A 439 -11.98 -5.35 18.16
C ARG A 439 -11.24 -4.85 19.38
N SER A 440 -10.14 -4.18 19.19
CA SER A 440 -9.40 -3.55 20.28
C SER A 440 -9.58 -2.04 20.22
N ASP A 441 -9.84 -1.44 21.38
CA ASP A 441 -9.85 0.01 21.54
C ASP A 441 -8.42 0.52 21.79
N PRO A 442 -7.96 1.59 21.13
CA PRO A 442 -6.62 2.12 21.31
C PRO A 442 -6.30 2.53 22.76
N GLN A 443 -7.27 3.09 23.50
CA GLN A 443 -7.04 3.50 24.89
C GLN A 443 -6.88 2.30 25.81
N GLN A 444 -7.67 1.25 25.60
CA GLN A 444 -7.56 0.00 26.34
C GLN A 444 -6.25 -0.72 25.98
N THR A 445 -5.82 -0.64 24.74
CA THR A 445 -4.52 -1.18 24.28
C THR A 445 -3.38 -0.48 25.00
N ASP A 446 -3.39 0.85 25.06
CA ASP A 446 -2.38 1.64 25.76
C ASP A 446 -2.32 1.31 27.26
N ALA A 447 -3.46 1.23 27.94
CA ALA A 447 -3.53 0.86 29.36
C ALA A 447 -2.93 -0.54 29.62
N THR A 448 -3.21 -1.51 28.73
CA THR A 448 -2.66 -2.86 28.83
C THR A 448 -1.15 -2.87 28.57
N LEU A 449 -0.68 -2.11 27.58
CA LEU A 449 0.74 -1.99 27.23
C LEU A 449 1.54 -1.32 28.37
N LEU A 450 1.00 -0.24 28.95
CA LEU A 450 1.60 0.44 30.10
C LEU A 450 1.75 -0.49 31.29
N ALA A 451 0.69 -1.21 31.67
CA ALA A 451 0.73 -2.16 32.78
C ALA A 451 1.75 -3.29 32.56
N LEU A 452 1.82 -3.82 31.32
CA LEU A 452 2.80 -4.85 30.96
C LEU A 452 4.24 -4.30 30.96
N GLY A 453 4.45 -3.10 30.43
CA GLY A 453 5.75 -2.43 30.41
C GLY A 453 6.28 -2.08 31.81
N GLU A 454 5.39 -1.68 32.73
CA GLU A 454 5.73 -1.45 34.14
C GLU A 454 6.08 -2.75 34.86
N SER A 455 5.32 -3.83 34.62
CA SER A 455 5.60 -5.14 35.20
C SER A 455 6.96 -5.68 34.77
N LEU A 456 7.28 -5.58 33.47
CA LEU A 456 8.58 -5.96 32.91
C LEU A 456 9.74 -5.16 33.56
N ALA A 457 9.57 -3.84 33.69
CA ALA A 457 10.60 -2.99 34.28
C ALA A 457 10.86 -3.35 35.73
N ARG A 458 9.79 -3.50 36.52
CA ARG A 458 9.86 -3.80 37.96
C ARG A 458 10.55 -5.15 38.24
N GLU A 459 10.17 -6.20 37.49
CA GLU A 459 10.78 -7.52 37.64
C GLU A 459 12.24 -7.53 37.20
N LEU A 460 12.58 -6.84 36.10
CA LEU A 460 13.96 -6.71 35.67
C LEU A 460 14.86 -6.02 36.71
N GLU A 461 14.38 -4.94 37.32
CA GLU A 461 15.09 -4.24 38.39
C GLU A 461 15.31 -5.14 39.61
N GLN A 462 14.29 -5.88 40.04
CA GLN A 462 14.38 -6.82 41.17
C GLN A 462 15.45 -7.89 40.88
N ARG A 463 15.38 -8.56 39.74
CA ARG A 463 16.33 -9.62 39.35
C ARG A 463 17.75 -9.11 39.15
N SER A 464 17.91 -7.89 38.62
CA SER A 464 19.24 -7.27 38.44
C SER A 464 19.89 -6.86 39.77
N GLY A 465 19.09 -6.52 40.81
CA GLY A 465 19.59 -6.22 42.14
C GLY A 465 19.92 -7.45 42.98
N GLU A 466 19.46 -8.66 42.59
CA GLU A 466 19.72 -9.93 43.23
C GLU A 466 21.01 -10.63 42.77
N ILE A 467 21.72 -10.11 41.74
CA ILE A 467 23.01 -10.67 41.32
C ILE A 467 24.03 -10.28 42.42
N PRO A 468 24.61 -11.24 43.20
CA PRO A 468 25.72 -10.92 44.11
C PRO A 468 26.87 -10.37 43.23
N ASP A 469 27.52 -9.32 43.74
CA ASP A 469 28.76 -8.82 43.12
C ASP A 469 29.64 -10.04 42.84
N ALA A 470 29.92 -10.27 41.56
CA ALA A 470 30.83 -11.33 41.14
C ALA A 470 32.14 -11.07 41.94
N GLU A 471 32.55 -12.02 42.76
CA GLU A 471 33.86 -11.97 43.45
C GLU A 471 34.88 -11.50 42.46
N VAL A 472 35.38 -10.29 42.67
CA VAL A 472 36.55 -9.78 41.99
C VAL A 472 37.65 -10.76 42.33
N LEU A 473 37.90 -11.72 41.45
CA LEU A 473 39.11 -12.52 41.48
C LEU A 473 40.27 -11.54 41.37
N THR A 474 40.77 -11.11 42.52
CA THR A 474 42.04 -10.37 42.61
C THR A 474 43.08 -11.31 42.06
N PRO A 475 43.87 -10.91 41.03
CA PRO A 475 44.96 -11.73 40.56
C PRO A 475 45.97 -11.86 41.73
N GLU A 476 46.31 -13.09 42.10
CA GLU A 476 47.41 -13.38 43.04
C GLU A 476 48.67 -12.67 42.55
N PRO A 477 49.47 -12.06 43.48
CA PRO A 477 50.72 -11.39 43.11
C PRO A 477 51.73 -12.45 42.64
N ASP A 478 52.13 -12.35 41.39
CA ASP A 478 53.21 -13.14 40.77
C ASP A 478 54.51 -12.99 41.59
N VAL A 479 54.96 -14.10 42.15
CA VAL A 479 56.25 -14.19 42.86
C VAL A 479 57.38 -14.05 41.85
N ALA A 480 58.15 -13.01 42.02
CA ALA A 480 59.33 -12.69 41.25
C ALA A 480 60.38 -13.81 41.29
N ALA A 481 60.89 -14.20 40.13
CA ALA A 481 62.22 -14.81 40.02
C ALA A 481 62.89 -14.32 38.75
N GLY A 482 63.86 -13.48 38.89
CA GLY A 482 65.27 -13.44 38.56
C GLY A 482 65.69 -13.54 37.09
N ALA A 483 66.26 -12.43 36.65
CA ALA A 483 67.51 -12.29 35.91
C ALA A 483 67.70 -12.90 34.50
N GLY A 484 68.06 -12.03 33.56
CA GLY A 484 68.78 -12.41 32.33
C GLY A 484 68.69 -11.39 31.22
N ALA A 485 69.52 -10.38 31.21
CA ALA A 485 69.71 -9.48 30.10
C ALA A 485 70.41 -10.17 28.92
N VAL A 486 69.86 -10.01 27.69
CA VAL A 486 70.64 -10.05 26.44
C VAL A 486 70.13 -9.01 25.48
N VAL A 487 71.06 -8.15 25.07
CA VAL A 487 70.95 -7.13 24.04
C VAL A 487 71.03 -7.79 22.66
N GLY A 488 70.31 -7.27 21.69
CA GLY A 488 70.41 -7.69 20.30
C GLY A 488 69.38 -6.99 19.38
N ASP A 489 69.75 -5.88 18.93
CA ASP A 489 69.84 -5.27 17.58
C ASP A 489 68.79 -5.62 16.50
N GLY A 490 68.21 -4.59 15.99
CA GLY A 490 67.74 -4.12 14.71
C GLY A 490 67.31 -5.05 13.62
N SER A 491 66.06 -4.80 13.10
CA SER A 491 65.90 -4.51 11.65
C SER A 491 64.46 -4.26 11.28
N ALA A 492 64.26 -3.18 10.62
CA ALA A 492 63.33 -2.73 9.56
C ALA A 492 62.09 -3.57 9.21
N ALA A 493 60.95 -2.89 9.28
CA ALA A 493 59.71 -3.23 8.59
C ALA A 493 59.73 -2.84 7.09
N PRO A 494 59.16 -3.61 6.16
CA PRO A 494 58.96 -3.15 4.80
C PRO A 494 57.60 -2.48 4.62
N ALA A 495 57.62 -1.38 3.88
CA ALA A 495 56.50 -0.56 3.43
C ALA A 495 55.65 -1.28 2.39
N ILE A 496 54.34 -1.07 2.48
CA ILE A 496 53.34 -1.48 1.47
C ILE A 496 53.15 -0.32 0.47
N PRO A 497 53.21 -0.57 -0.87
CA PRO A 497 53.02 0.48 -1.87
C PRO A 497 51.55 0.81 -2.10
N ALA A 498 51.28 2.11 -2.20
CA ALA A 498 50.02 2.67 -2.68
C ALA A 498 49.85 2.41 -4.19
N LEU A 499 48.70 1.83 -4.58
CA LEU A 499 48.25 1.78 -5.96
C LEU A 499 47.29 2.95 -6.20
N GLY A 500 47.75 3.90 -7.02
CA GLY A 500 46.93 4.94 -7.61
C GLY A 500 46.04 4.38 -8.73
N LEU A 501 44.84 4.84 -8.78
CA LEU A 501 43.98 4.74 -9.94
C LEU A 501 43.50 6.14 -10.31
N SER A 502 44.00 6.60 -11.47
CA SER A 502 43.43 7.69 -12.28
C SER A 502 42.52 7.09 -13.33
N ILE A 503 41.49 7.80 -13.61
CA ILE A 503 40.50 7.96 -14.68
C ILE A 503 39.10 7.50 -14.26
#